data_395b249aa125995d6116473b10e0e574
#
_entry.id   395b249aa125995d6116473b10e0e574
#
_cell.length_a   1.000
_cell.length_b   1.000
_cell.length_c   1.000
_cell.angle_alpha   90.00
_cell.angle_beta   90.00
_cell.angle_gamma   90.00
#
_symmetry.space_group_name_H-M   'P 1'
#
loop_
_entity.id
_entity.type
_entity.pdbx_description
1 polymer ?
#
loop_
_entity_poly.entity_id
_entity_poly.type
_entity_poly.pdbx_seq_one_letter_code
_entity_poly.pdbx_strand_id
1 'polypeptide(L)'
;MELVEEHITPVSPYNFGLALGYLRTSSSAILEHISGDRYLRAIRVGDHPVVVDITFSGPIDQTTLHVKVAGERLNDDTIRTVLTWVCRVFSLEVNPAPFHALYKRDPVFGILINNYRNVRPILIADPYEAMLWTILGQQVHTRVARRMKWSLVRLCGHPLEYDGKELWLLPTPRDIANMDPSDIERIGISKQKANTIVRVSYLVSTGTLDFKELGGLEPESVYQALTRIKGIGPWTAECVMMRGLGFDDVIPAGDVGLQHIVGRFYGLGRKATESELRQIAEKWRPWRGWAAFLWWFQLQTEAYVQQIASGEKE
;
A
#
# COMPACT_ATOMS: atom_id res chain seq x y z
N MET A 1 14.68 -17.31 17.73
CA MET A 1 14.82 -16.58 16.46
C MET A 1 16.23 -16.06 16.36
N GLU A 2 16.86 -16.26 15.20
CA GLU A 2 18.09 -15.58 14.82
C GLU A 2 17.79 -14.11 14.54
N LEU A 3 18.80 -13.24 14.69
CA LEU A 3 18.67 -11.80 14.44
C LEU A 3 19.86 -11.33 13.58
N VAL A 4 19.57 -10.66 12.50
CA VAL A 4 20.55 -9.99 11.64
C VAL A 4 20.19 -8.52 11.54
N GLU A 5 21.18 -7.64 11.62
CA GLU A 5 20.99 -6.19 11.49
C GLU A 5 21.74 -5.69 10.26
N GLU A 6 21.02 -4.94 9.41
CA GLU A 6 21.52 -4.37 8.17
C GLU A 6 21.19 -2.89 8.10
N HIS A 7 21.87 -2.17 7.23
CA HIS A 7 21.68 -0.74 7.05
C HIS A 7 21.36 -0.41 5.59
N ILE A 8 20.36 0.44 5.38
CA ILE A 8 20.01 0.93 4.05
C ILE A 8 20.07 2.45 4.05
N THR A 9 20.82 3.01 3.11
CA THR A 9 20.82 4.44 2.85
C THR A 9 19.96 4.73 1.63
N PRO A 10 18.78 5.37 1.80
CA PRO A 10 17.91 5.74 0.68
C PRO A 10 18.60 6.72 -0.26
N VAL A 11 18.14 6.77 -1.52
CA VAL A 11 18.50 7.91 -2.38
C VAL A 11 18.02 9.20 -1.70
N SER A 12 18.94 10.12 -1.45
CA SER A 12 18.68 11.38 -0.72
C SER A 12 17.90 12.37 -1.61
N PRO A 13 17.09 13.24 -1.03
CA PRO A 13 16.63 13.28 0.37
C PRO A 13 15.47 12.31 0.65
N TYR A 14 15.33 11.79 1.87
CA TYR A 14 14.26 10.89 2.26
C TYR A 14 13.71 11.17 3.67
N ASN A 15 12.41 11.32 3.81
CA ASN A 15 11.76 11.56 5.10
C ASN A 15 11.01 10.31 5.58
N PHE A 16 11.71 9.43 6.30
CA PHE A 16 11.10 8.20 6.84
C PHE A 16 10.06 8.49 7.94
N GLY A 17 10.22 9.57 8.69
CA GLY A 17 9.23 10.00 9.69
C GLY A 17 7.87 10.34 9.07
N LEU A 18 7.84 11.03 7.92
CA LEU A 18 6.60 11.24 7.15
C LEU A 18 6.04 9.95 6.58
N ALA A 19 6.90 9.02 6.14
CA ALA A 19 6.46 7.70 5.69
C ALA A 19 5.73 6.93 6.80
N LEU A 20 6.28 6.93 8.02
CA LEU A 20 5.62 6.37 9.20
C LEU A 20 4.32 7.11 9.54
N GLY A 21 4.31 8.44 9.41
CA GLY A 21 3.11 9.27 9.59
C GLY A 21 1.97 8.85 8.67
N TYR A 22 2.27 8.61 7.39
CA TYR A 22 1.30 8.07 6.43
C TYR A 22 0.76 6.71 6.86
N LEU A 23 1.63 5.78 7.24
CA LEU A 23 1.22 4.43 7.62
C LEU A 23 0.34 4.40 8.86
N ARG A 24 0.58 5.27 9.85
CA ARG A 24 -0.27 5.37 11.07
C ARG A 24 -1.73 5.69 10.73
N THR A 25 -1.96 6.48 9.69
CA THR A 25 -3.31 6.90 9.28
C THR A 25 -3.89 6.03 8.15
N SER A 26 -3.07 5.18 7.52
CA SER A 26 -3.48 4.39 6.37
C SER A 26 -4.41 3.25 6.75
N SER A 27 -5.56 3.17 6.10
CA SER A 27 -6.48 2.03 6.22
C SER A 27 -5.93 0.74 5.60
N SER A 28 -4.82 0.82 4.89
CA SER A 28 -4.13 -0.34 4.31
C SER A 28 -3.02 -0.89 5.21
N ALA A 29 -2.55 -0.11 6.19
CA ALA A 29 -1.55 -0.54 7.16
C ALA A 29 -2.22 -1.33 8.31
N ILE A 30 -2.62 -2.56 8.01
CA ILE A 30 -3.31 -3.43 8.96
C ILE A 30 -2.34 -4.38 9.67
N LEU A 31 -1.34 -4.85 8.93
CA LEU A 31 -0.35 -5.81 9.42
C LEU A 31 0.91 -5.12 9.96
N GLU A 32 0.99 -3.80 9.80
CA GLU A 32 2.08 -2.98 10.28
C GLU A 32 1.84 -2.54 11.72
N HIS A 33 2.86 -2.63 12.55
CA HIS A 33 2.87 -2.03 13.88
C HIS A 33 3.86 -0.86 13.89
N ILE A 34 3.34 0.35 14.12
CA ILE A 34 4.13 1.58 14.10
C ILE A 34 4.06 2.23 15.49
N SER A 35 5.20 2.34 16.15
CA SER A 35 5.32 2.93 17.49
C SER A 35 6.51 3.89 17.54
N GLY A 36 6.25 5.19 17.77
CA GLY A 36 7.30 6.19 17.67
C GLY A 36 7.96 6.15 16.29
N ASP A 37 9.28 6.04 16.25
CA ASP A 37 10.09 6.00 15.03
C ASP A 37 10.40 4.57 14.55
N ARG A 38 9.63 3.59 15.02
CA ARG A 38 9.81 2.16 14.72
C ARG A 38 8.66 1.65 13.86
N TYR A 39 9.02 0.95 12.79
CA TYR A 39 8.15 0.14 11.94
C TYR A 39 8.40 -1.33 12.21
N LEU A 40 7.35 -2.12 12.39
CA LEU A 40 7.46 -3.54 12.67
C LEU A 40 6.39 -4.28 11.86
N ARG A 41 6.80 -5.37 11.20
CA ARG A 41 5.92 -6.20 10.39
C ARG A 41 6.43 -7.63 10.28
N ALA A 42 5.51 -8.61 10.32
CA ALA A 42 5.78 -9.97 9.92
C ALA A 42 5.48 -10.18 8.43
N ILE A 43 6.40 -10.81 7.72
CA ILE A 43 6.27 -11.18 6.30
C ILE A 43 6.68 -12.65 6.09
N ARG A 44 6.40 -13.20 4.91
CA ARG A 44 6.93 -14.52 4.50
C ARG A 44 8.04 -14.33 3.48
N VAL A 45 9.11 -15.09 3.65
CA VAL A 45 10.15 -15.29 2.63
C VAL A 45 10.13 -16.78 2.26
N GLY A 46 9.59 -17.11 1.10
CA GLY A 46 9.15 -18.46 0.80
C GLY A 46 8.07 -18.91 1.81
N ASP A 47 8.28 -20.06 2.46
CA ASP A 47 7.36 -20.56 3.48
C ASP A 47 7.74 -20.13 4.91
N HIS A 48 8.84 -19.39 5.08
CA HIS A 48 9.36 -19.02 6.40
C HIS A 48 8.86 -17.65 6.86
N PRO A 49 8.30 -17.57 8.10
CA PRO A 49 7.98 -16.28 8.71
C PRO A 49 9.25 -15.52 9.11
N VAL A 50 9.25 -14.24 8.79
CA VAL A 50 10.34 -13.31 9.11
C VAL A 50 9.73 -12.03 9.66
N VAL A 51 10.33 -11.48 10.70
CA VAL A 51 9.97 -10.15 11.22
C VAL A 51 10.95 -9.13 10.71
N VAL A 52 10.42 -8.04 10.18
CA VAL A 52 11.16 -6.85 9.73
C VAL A 52 10.89 -5.73 10.72
N ASP A 53 11.93 -5.26 11.36
CA ASP A 53 11.92 -4.23 12.40
C ASP A 53 12.84 -3.09 11.96
N ILE A 54 12.26 -1.92 11.67
CA ILE A 54 12.99 -0.80 11.08
C ILE A 54 12.93 0.40 12.01
N THR A 55 14.10 0.94 12.31
CA THR A 55 14.28 2.28 12.88
C THR A 55 15.11 3.13 11.94
N PHE A 56 15.27 4.42 12.21
CA PHE A 56 16.08 5.29 11.37
C PHE A 56 16.88 6.30 12.21
N SER A 57 17.92 6.84 11.58
CA SER A 57 18.75 7.91 12.16
C SER A 57 19.20 8.88 11.07
N GLY A 58 19.78 9.99 11.50
CA GLY A 58 20.31 11.03 10.63
C GLY A 58 19.26 12.04 10.16
N PRO A 59 19.72 13.17 9.60
CA PRO A 59 18.87 14.18 8.99
C PRO A 59 18.30 13.68 7.65
N ILE A 60 17.30 14.37 7.10
CA ILE A 60 16.60 13.99 5.86
C ILE A 60 17.55 13.78 4.67
N ASP A 61 18.63 14.53 4.62
CA ASP A 61 19.63 14.43 3.54
C ASP A 61 20.65 13.29 3.76
N GLN A 62 20.65 12.67 4.93
CA GLN A 62 21.57 11.58 5.32
C GLN A 62 20.83 10.51 6.13
N THR A 63 19.57 10.24 5.78
CA THR A 63 18.77 9.21 6.45
C THR A 63 19.41 7.84 6.26
N THR A 64 19.54 7.11 7.37
CA THR A 64 19.95 5.71 7.38
C THR A 64 18.85 4.89 8.05
N LEU A 65 18.37 3.84 7.40
CA LEU A 65 17.44 2.87 7.97
C LEU A 65 18.26 1.74 8.60
N HIS A 66 17.93 1.41 9.85
CA HIS A 66 18.46 0.27 10.59
C HIS A 66 17.42 -0.84 10.51
N VAL A 67 17.72 -1.89 9.76
CA VAL A 67 16.79 -2.98 9.45
C VAL A 67 17.21 -4.22 10.24
N LYS A 68 16.43 -4.58 11.25
CA LYS A 68 16.58 -5.84 11.96
C LYS A 68 15.67 -6.89 11.35
N VAL A 69 16.24 -8.02 11.01
CA VAL A 69 15.55 -9.16 10.44
C VAL A 69 15.60 -10.29 11.48
N ALA A 70 14.45 -10.76 11.92
CA ALA A 70 14.35 -11.85 12.88
C ALA A 70 13.59 -13.04 12.29
N GLY A 71 14.12 -14.25 12.42
CA GLY A 71 13.53 -15.46 11.88
C GLY A 71 14.17 -16.72 12.44
N GLU A 72 13.68 -17.90 12.06
CA GLU A 72 14.26 -19.18 12.47
C GLU A 72 15.40 -19.64 11.57
N ARG A 73 15.41 -19.20 10.31
CA ARG A 73 16.39 -19.58 9.29
C ARG A 73 16.73 -18.35 8.45
N LEU A 74 17.76 -17.65 8.88
CA LEU A 74 18.27 -16.48 8.17
C LEU A 74 19.53 -16.86 7.39
N ASN A 75 19.42 -16.91 6.07
CA ASN A 75 20.56 -17.01 5.18
C ASN A 75 20.69 -15.74 4.31
N ASP A 76 21.77 -15.62 3.55
CA ASP A 76 22.03 -14.45 2.73
C ASP A 76 20.90 -14.15 1.72
N ASP A 77 20.26 -15.20 1.17
CA ASP A 77 19.16 -15.03 0.23
C ASP A 77 17.90 -14.50 0.92
N THR A 78 17.62 -14.97 2.14
CA THR A 78 16.53 -14.44 2.97
C THR A 78 16.75 -12.96 3.28
N ILE A 79 17.95 -12.61 3.74
CA ILE A 79 18.31 -11.23 4.06
C ILE A 79 18.21 -10.35 2.81
N ARG A 80 18.79 -10.76 1.68
CA ARG A 80 18.70 -10.03 0.41
C ARG A 80 17.25 -9.81 -0.03
N THR A 81 16.41 -10.84 0.09
CA THR A 81 14.97 -10.74 -0.23
C THR A 81 14.27 -9.72 0.66
N VAL A 82 14.55 -9.71 1.96
CA VAL A 82 13.98 -8.72 2.89
C VAL A 82 14.44 -7.31 2.56
N LEU A 83 15.74 -7.10 2.31
CA LEU A 83 16.26 -5.77 1.98
C LEU A 83 15.66 -5.24 0.66
N THR A 84 15.55 -6.09 -0.37
CA THR A 84 14.89 -5.75 -1.64
C THR A 84 13.41 -5.39 -1.39
N TRP A 85 12.74 -6.14 -0.53
CA TRP A 85 11.35 -5.86 -0.14
C TRP A 85 11.25 -4.49 0.57
N VAL A 86 12.14 -4.17 1.50
CA VAL A 86 12.19 -2.86 2.20
C VAL A 86 12.40 -1.73 1.18
N CYS A 87 13.41 -1.86 0.31
CA CYS A 87 13.69 -0.87 -0.73
C CYS A 87 12.46 -0.61 -1.63
N ARG A 88 11.77 -1.68 -2.03
CA ARG A 88 10.57 -1.59 -2.86
C ARG A 88 9.40 -0.94 -2.11
N VAL A 89 9.06 -1.43 -0.91
CA VAL A 89 7.90 -0.93 -0.14
C VAL A 89 8.00 0.55 0.15
N PHE A 90 9.17 1.01 0.52
CA PHE A 90 9.43 2.41 0.87
C PHE A 90 9.98 3.25 -0.29
N SER A 91 10.07 2.69 -1.50
CA SER A 91 10.59 3.38 -2.71
C SER A 91 11.98 4.03 -2.48
N LEU A 92 12.89 3.32 -1.79
CA LEU A 92 14.14 3.91 -1.29
C LEU A 92 15.14 4.26 -2.39
N GLU A 93 15.09 3.57 -3.54
CA GLU A 93 16.04 3.69 -4.63
C GLU A 93 15.64 4.72 -5.70
N VAL A 94 14.42 5.26 -5.61
CA VAL A 94 13.89 6.18 -6.62
C VAL A 94 14.37 7.60 -6.35
N ASN A 95 14.87 8.29 -7.38
CA ASN A 95 15.20 9.71 -7.31
C ASN A 95 13.91 10.55 -7.38
N PRO A 96 13.53 11.32 -6.33
CA PRO A 96 12.30 12.11 -6.32
C PRO A 96 12.39 13.43 -7.10
N ALA A 97 13.57 13.85 -7.56
CA ALA A 97 13.75 15.16 -8.17
C ALA A 97 12.91 15.40 -9.43
N PRO A 98 12.75 14.43 -10.37
CA PRO A 98 11.87 14.61 -11.52
C PRO A 98 10.41 14.78 -11.12
N PHE A 99 9.94 14.04 -10.09
CA PHE A 99 8.59 14.19 -9.55
C PHE A 99 8.40 15.58 -8.91
N HIS A 100 9.36 16.02 -8.10
CA HIS A 100 9.28 17.34 -7.47
C HIS A 100 9.22 18.47 -8.50
N ALA A 101 9.81 18.29 -9.69
CA ALA A 101 9.75 19.31 -10.74
C ALA A 101 8.33 19.57 -11.29
N LEU A 102 7.35 18.71 -10.97
CA LEU A 102 5.95 18.88 -11.38
C LEU A 102 5.31 20.18 -10.83
N TYR A 103 5.80 20.72 -9.70
CA TYR A 103 5.29 21.99 -9.16
C TYR A 103 5.34 23.13 -10.18
N LYS A 104 6.29 23.09 -11.12
CA LYS A 104 6.42 24.09 -12.19
C LYS A 104 5.30 24.01 -13.23
N ARG A 105 4.68 22.83 -13.39
CA ARG A 105 3.62 22.58 -14.36
C ARG A 105 2.24 22.75 -13.73
N ASP A 106 2.14 22.54 -12.40
CA ASP A 106 0.89 22.56 -11.68
C ASP A 106 1.08 23.18 -10.29
N PRO A 107 0.88 24.49 -10.14
CA PRO A 107 1.02 25.18 -8.88
C PRO A 107 0.06 24.69 -7.79
N VAL A 108 -1.14 24.17 -8.15
CA VAL A 108 -2.10 23.61 -7.21
C VAL A 108 -1.53 22.35 -6.59
N PHE A 109 -1.01 21.45 -7.40
CA PHE A 109 -0.32 20.25 -6.93
C PHE A 109 0.99 20.58 -6.19
N GLY A 110 1.63 21.67 -6.55
CA GLY A 110 2.85 22.17 -5.91
C GLY A 110 2.71 22.40 -4.40
N ILE A 111 1.51 22.69 -3.91
CA ILE A 111 1.20 22.81 -2.48
C ILE A 111 1.50 21.47 -1.78
N LEU A 112 1.07 20.35 -2.36
CA LEU A 112 1.29 19.02 -1.78
C LEU A 112 2.76 18.62 -1.82
N ILE A 113 3.45 18.92 -2.93
CA ILE A 113 4.89 18.66 -3.03
C ILE A 113 5.66 19.36 -1.91
N ASN A 114 5.28 20.59 -1.56
CA ASN A 114 5.92 21.34 -0.49
C ASN A 114 5.56 20.78 0.90
N ASN A 115 4.30 20.42 1.13
CA ASN A 115 3.83 19.88 2.41
C ASN A 115 4.40 18.50 2.72
N TYR A 116 4.54 17.66 1.70
CA TYR A 116 5.00 16.26 1.83
C TYR A 116 6.37 16.06 1.17
N ARG A 117 7.22 17.08 1.28
CA ARG A 117 8.54 17.05 0.66
C ARG A 117 9.35 15.88 1.18
N ASN A 118 10.01 15.18 0.23
CA ASN A 118 10.90 14.07 0.50
C ASN A 118 10.22 12.80 1.03
N VAL A 119 8.89 12.71 0.93
CA VAL A 119 8.17 11.45 1.03
C VAL A 119 8.01 10.85 -0.37
N ARG A 120 7.96 9.54 -0.44
CA ARG A 120 7.73 8.77 -1.68
C ARG A 120 6.53 7.85 -1.49
N PRO A 121 5.92 7.36 -2.56
CA PRO A 121 4.87 6.37 -2.44
C PRO A 121 5.32 5.18 -1.60
N ILE A 122 4.48 4.79 -0.66
CA ILE A 122 4.66 3.57 0.11
C ILE A 122 3.76 2.53 -0.50
N LEU A 123 4.35 1.47 -1.01
CA LEU A 123 3.60 0.37 -1.60
C LEU A 123 2.97 -0.50 -0.52
N ILE A 124 1.93 -1.22 -0.87
CA ILE A 124 1.45 -2.33 -0.05
C ILE A 124 2.48 -3.46 -0.18
N ALA A 125 2.79 -4.09 0.92
CA ALA A 125 3.91 -5.00 1.06
C ALA A 125 3.98 -6.10 0.01
N ASP A 126 2.82 -6.63 -0.36
CA ASP A 126 2.68 -7.70 -1.35
C ASP A 126 1.56 -7.35 -2.35
N PRO A 127 1.75 -7.57 -3.67
CA PRO A 127 0.70 -7.32 -4.66
C PRO A 127 -0.59 -8.13 -4.43
N TYR A 128 -0.48 -9.35 -3.90
CA TYR A 128 -1.64 -10.14 -3.52
C TYR A 128 -2.39 -9.49 -2.35
N GLU A 129 -1.67 -8.99 -1.35
CA GLU A 129 -2.26 -8.18 -0.28
C GLU A 129 -2.96 -6.92 -0.84
N ALA A 130 -2.31 -6.21 -1.76
CA ALA A 130 -2.91 -5.06 -2.42
C ALA A 130 -4.21 -5.41 -3.13
N MET A 131 -4.27 -6.57 -3.78
CA MET A 131 -5.49 -7.09 -4.42
C MET A 131 -6.58 -7.36 -3.38
N LEU A 132 -6.28 -8.07 -2.29
CA LEU A 132 -7.25 -8.36 -1.22
C LEU A 132 -7.78 -7.06 -0.59
N TRP A 133 -6.86 -6.14 -0.26
CA TRP A 133 -7.24 -4.87 0.37
C TRP A 133 -8.10 -3.99 -0.53
N THR A 134 -7.85 -4.03 -1.83
CA THR A 134 -8.63 -3.25 -2.79
C THR A 134 -10.00 -3.86 -3.02
N ILE A 135 -10.12 -5.20 -3.12
CA ILE A 135 -11.44 -5.88 -3.20
C ILE A 135 -12.29 -5.55 -1.97
N LEU A 136 -11.70 -5.63 -0.77
CA LEU A 136 -12.41 -5.31 0.47
C LEU A 136 -12.81 -3.83 0.56
N GLY A 137 -12.03 -2.94 -0.06
CA GLY A 137 -12.30 -1.50 -0.14
C GLY A 137 -13.39 -1.08 -1.13
N GLN A 138 -13.81 -1.95 -2.06
CA GLN A 138 -14.82 -1.60 -3.07
C GLN A 138 -16.12 -1.10 -2.42
N GLN A 139 -16.58 0.10 -2.81
CA GLN A 139 -17.90 0.66 -2.46
C GLN A 139 -18.21 0.72 -0.94
N VAL A 140 -17.20 0.82 -0.09
CA VAL A 140 -17.39 0.95 1.36
C VAL A 140 -16.51 2.06 1.92
N HIS A 141 -16.93 2.61 3.06
CA HIS A 141 -16.11 3.56 3.80
C HIS A 141 -14.84 2.89 4.34
N THR A 142 -13.74 3.64 4.43
CA THR A 142 -12.42 3.16 4.85
C THR A 142 -12.43 2.43 6.21
N ARG A 143 -13.22 2.91 7.19
CA ARG A 143 -13.41 2.26 8.49
C ARG A 143 -14.02 0.85 8.37
N VAL A 144 -15.00 0.68 7.47
CA VAL A 144 -15.62 -0.62 7.20
C VAL A 144 -14.62 -1.55 6.50
N ALA A 145 -13.89 -1.03 5.51
CA ALA A 145 -12.85 -1.80 4.83
C ALA A 145 -11.77 -2.28 5.81
N ARG A 146 -11.32 -1.40 6.73
CA ARG A 146 -10.33 -1.76 7.78
C ARG A 146 -10.82 -2.92 8.64
N ARG A 147 -12.08 -2.86 9.09
CA ARG A 147 -12.67 -3.95 9.88
C ARG A 147 -12.73 -5.26 9.10
N MET A 148 -13.17 -5.24 7.83
CA MET A 148 -13.22 -6.43 6.97
C MET A 148 -11.84 -7.06 6.77
N LYS A 149 -10.79 -6.23 6.57
CA LYS A 149 -9.40 -6.67 6.44
C LYS A 149 -8.95 -7.41 7.69
N TRP A 150 -9.17 -6.81 8.88
CA TRP A 150 -8.87 -7.45 10.16
C TRP A 150 -9.64 -8.76 10.35
N SER A 151 -10.93 -8.77 10.03
CA SER A 151 -11.73 -10.00 10.14
C SER A 151 -11.19 -11.12 9.26
N LEU A 152 -10.74 -10.79 8.02
CA LEU A 152 -10.13 -11.77 7.12
C LEU A 152 -8.79 -12.28 7.67
N VAL A 153 -7.93 -11.39 8.16
CA VAL A 153 -6.65 -11.78 8.77
C VAL A 153 -6.87 -12.68 9.97
N ARG A 154 -7.81 -12.37 10.86
CA ARG A 154 -8.14 -13.23 12.01
C ARG A 154 -8.77 -14.55 11.65
N LEU A 155 -9.49 -14.62 10.53
CA LEU A 155 -10.12 -15.85 10.07
C LEU A 155 -9.11 -16.87 9.56
N CYS A 156 -8.10 -16.42 8.80
CA CYS A 156 -7.20 -17.33 8.09
C CYS A 156 -5.73 -16.87 8.03
N GLY A 157 -5.36 -15.77 8.72
CA GLY A 157 -3.96 -15.37 8.89
C GLY A 157 -3.26 -16.17 9.99
N HIS A 158 -1.97 -15.90 10.17
CA HIS A 158 -1.15 -16.62 11.13
C HIS A 158 -0.51 -15.64 12.13
N PRO A 159 -0.82 -15.77 13.45
CA PRO A 159 -0.19 -14.93 14.45
C PRO A 159 1.26 -15.34 14.67
N LEU A 160 2.09 -14.36 15.01
CA LEU A 160 3.49 -14.52 15.38
C LEU A 160 3.81 -13.58 16.54
N GLU A 161 4.46 -14.06 17.56
CA GLU A 161 4.90 -13.22 18.69
C GLU A 161 6.34 -12.75 18.48
N TYR A 162 6.56 -11.44 18.64
CA TYR A 162 7.88 -10.83 18.59
C TYR A 162 7.95 -9.60 19.50
N ASP A 163 8.97 -9.54 20.36
CA ASP A 163 9.22 -8.41 21.28
C ASP A 163 7.98 -8.04 22.12
N GLY A 164 7.28 -9.06 22.64
CA GLY A 164 6.05 -8.92 23.44
C GLY A 164 4.85 -8.39 22.66
N LYS A 165 4.87 -8.44 21.32
CA LYS A 165 3.81 -8.00 20.44
C LYS A 165 3.30 -9.17 19.60
N GLU A 166 1.97 -9.24 19.46
CA GLU A 166 1.33 -10.13 18.51
C GLU A 166 1.35 -9.47 17.12
N LEU A 167 2.08 -10.06 16.19
CA LEU A 167 2.10 -9.69 14.78
C LEU A 167 1.30 -10.72 13.99
N TRP A 168 0.80 -10.33 12.83
CA TRP A 168 0.03 -11.19 11.97
C TRP A 168 0.65 -11.29 10.58
N LEU A 169 0.81 -12.51 10.08
CA LEU A 169 1.14 -12.79 8.71
C LEU A 169 -0.14 -12.76 7.86
N LEU A 170 -0.03 -12.22 6.66
CA LEU A 170 -1.09 -12.30 5.66
C LEU A 170 -1.46 -13.77 5.41
N PRO A 171 -2.76 -14.11 5.26
CA PRO A 171 -3.16 -15.40 4.73
C PRO A 171 -2.50 -15.68 3.39
N THR A 172 -2.00 -16.91 3.20
CA THR A 172 -1.46 -17.30 1.90
C THR A 172 -2.59 -17.46 0.86
N PRO A 173 -2.30 -17.36 -0.44
CA PRO A 173 -3.29 -17.66 -1.46
C PRO A 173 -3.93 -19.05 -1.31
N ARG A 174 -3.16 -20.05 -0.84
CA ARG A 174 -3.66 -21.42 -0.59
C ARG A 174 -4.64 -21.49 0.57
N ASP A 175 -4.40 -20.72 1.65
CA ASP A 175 -5.30 -20.69 2.80
C ASP A 175 -6.71 -20.26 2.37
N ILE A 176 -6.80 -19.24 1.51
CA ILE A 176 -8.08 -18.68 1.06
C ILE A 176 -8.67 -19.47 -0.11
N ALA A 177 -7.85 -19.97 -1.04
CA ALA A 177 -8.32 -20.68 -2.23
C ALA A 177 -9.17 -21.92 -1.91
N ASN A 178 -8.92 -22.55 -0.77
CA ASN A 178 -9.61 -23.76 -0.31
C ASN A 178 -10.81 -23.47 0.62
N MET A 179 -11.10 -22.20 0.92
CA MET A 179 -12.24 -21.82 1.77
C MET A 179 -13.55 -21.84 1.01
N ASP A 180 -14.64 -22.19 1.71
CA ASP A 180 -15.96 -21.88 1.20
C ASP A 180 -16.21 -20.36 1.29
N PRO A 181 -16.62 -19.69 0.20
CA PRO A 181 -16.94 -18.27 0.25
C PRO A 181 -17.93 -17.90 1.37
N SER A 182 -18.80 -18.81 1.80
CA SER A 182 -19.74 -18.59 2.90
C SER A 182 -19.06 -18.36 4.24
N ASP A 183 -17.86 -18.91 4.47
CA ASP A 183 -17.08 -18.66 5.68
C ASP A 183 -16.57 -17.20 5.72
N ILE A 184 -16.17 -16.68 4.56
CA ILE A 184 -15.78 -15.28 4.40
C ILE A 184 -17.00 -14.36 4.53
N GLU A 185 -18.18 -14.78 4.05
CA GLU A 185 -19.42 -14.01 4.22
C GLU A 185 -19.82 -13.85 5.70
N ARG A 186 -19.64 -14.91 6.52
CA ARG A 186 -19.95 -14.90 7.97
C ARG A 186 -19.22 -13.83 8.76
N ILE A 187 -18.05 -13.38 8.29
CA ILE A 187 -17.30 -12.29 8.95
C ILE A 187 -17.68 -10.89 8.45
N GLY A 188 -18.82 -10.76 7.75
CA GLY A 188 -19.37 -9.47 7.32
C GLY A 188 -18.85 -8.97 5.97
N ILE A 189 -18.30 -9.85 5.14
CA ILE A 189 -17.89 -9.55 3.77
C ILE A 189 -19.01 -9.97 2.82
N SER A 190 -19.36 -9.12 1.84
CA SER A 190 -20.45 -9.45 0.91
C SER A 190 -20.10 -10.68 0.04
N LYS A 191 -21.12 -11.45 -0.34
CA LYS A 191 -21.00 -12.63 -1.20
C LYS A 191 -20.17 -12.38 -2.46
N GLN A 192 -20.38 -11.22 -3.10
CA GLN A 192 -19.64 -10.87 -4.30
C GLN A 192 -18.13 -10.73 -4.00
N LYS A 193 -17.75 -10.03 -2.93
CA LYS A 193 -16.36 -9.87 -2.51
C LYS A 193 -15.75 -11.20 -2.08
N ALA A 194 -16.48 -12.01 -1.29
CA ALA A 194 -16.03 -13.34 -0.85
C ALA A 194 -15.69 -14.23 -2.06
N ASN A 195 -16.58 -14.33 -3.02
CA ASN A 195 -16.36 -15.10 -4.27
C ASN A 195 -15.16 -14.55 -5.09
N THR A 196 -14.99 -13.23 -5.11
CA THR A 196 -13.86 -12.62 -5.83
C THR A 196 -12.54 -12.91 -5.13
N ILE A 197 -12.50 -12.81 -3.80
CA ILE A 197 -11.32 -13.12 -2.97
C ILE A 197 -10.89 -14.57 -3.16
N VAL A 198 -11.81 -15.54 -3.03
CA VAL A 198 -11.50 -16.97 -3.24
C VAL A 198 -11.00 -17.21 -4.67
N ARG A 199 -11.65 -16.62 -5.68
CA ARG A 199 -11.22 -16.75 -7.08
C ARG A 199 -9.81 -16.22 -7.31
N VAL A 200 -9.51 -15.01 -6.85
CA VAL A 200 -8.17 -14.41 -7.00
C VAL A 200 -7.14 -15.28 -6.28
N SER A 201 -7.45 -15.72 -5.07
CA SER A 201 -6.56 -16.59 -4.29
C SER A 201 -6.28 -17.91 -5.01
N TYR A 202 -7.30 -18.51 -5.63
CA TYR A 202 -7.13 -19.70 -6.46
C TYR A 202 -6.20 -19.43 -7.66
N LEU A 203 -6.42 -18.35 -8.41
CA LEU A 203 -5.60 -18.00 -9.56
C LEU A 203 -4.13 -17.77 -9.17
N VAL A 204 -3.89 -17.13 -8.02
CA VAL A 204 -2.52 -16.90 -7.50
C VAL A 204 -1.91 -18.23 -7.03
N SER A 205 -2.66 -19.05 -6.29
CA SER A 205 -2.16 -20.33 -5.75
C SER A 205 -1.79 -21.36 -6.81
N THR A 206 -2.41 -21.26 -7.99
CA THR A 206 -2.13 -22.13 -9.16
C THR A 206 -1.10 -21.54 -10.12
N GLY A 207 -0.59 -20.33 -9.86
CA GLY A 207 0.31 -19.62 -10.77
C GLY A 207 -0.36 -19.07 -12.04
N THR A 208 -1.71 -19.18 -12.16
CA THR A 208 -2.44 -18.59 -13.29
C THR A 208 -2.41 -17.06 -13.27
N LEU A 209 -2.32 -16.48 -12.10
CA LEU A 209 -2.07 -15.05 -11.86
C LEU A 209 -0.74 -14.91 -11.13
N ASP A 210 0.30 -14.52 -11.87
CA ASP A 210 1.62 -14.24 -11.32
C ASP A 210 1.90 -12.75 -11.32
N PHE A 211 1.93 -12.15 -10.14
CA PHE A 211 2.20 -10.73 -9.97
C PHE A 211 3.64 -10.33 -10.33
N LYS A 212 4.59 -11.26 -10.27
CA LYS A 212 5.97 -11.00 -10.68
C LYS A 212 6.05 -10.86 -12.20
N GLU A 213 5.39 -11.74 -12.93
CA GLU A 213 5.28 -11.64 -14.39
C GLU A 213 4.54 -10.35 -14.79
N LEU A 214 3.40 -10.05 -14.13
CA LEU A 214 2.65 -8.83 -14.40
C LEU A 214 3.48 -7.56 -14.19
N GLY A 215 4.33 -7.52 -13.17
CA GLY A 215 5.20 -6.37 -12.90
C GLY A 215 6.23 -6.08 -14.00
N GLY A 216 6.51 -7.04 -14.87
CA GLY A 216 7.40 -6.90 -16.03
C GLY A 216 6.71 -6.50 -17.35
N LEU A 217 5.36 -6.42 -17.35
CA LEU A 217 4.60 -6.12 -18.56
C LEU A 217 4.31 -4.61 -18.69
N GLU A 218 3.96 -4.19 -19.91
CA GLU A 218 3.46 -2.84 -20.17
C GLU A 218 2.16 -2.58 -19.40
N PRO A 219 1.93 -1.34 -18.89
CA PRO A 219 0.78 -1.00 -18.05
C PRO A 219 -0.58 -1.40 -18.63
N GLU A 220 -0.78 -1.22 -19.92
CA GLU A 220 -2.03 -1.59 -20.61
C GLU A 220 -2.28 -3.10 -20.56
N SER A 221 -1.24 -3.91 -20.77
CA SER A 221 -1.33 -5.37 -20.71
C SER A 221 -1.70 -5.85 -19.31
N VAL A 222 -1.12 -5.23 -18.27
CA VAL A 222 -1.44 -5.52 -16.87
C VAL A 222 -2.89 -5.15 -16.55
N TYR A 223 -3.32 -3.97 -16.97
CA TYR A 223 -4.70 -3.50 -16.78
C TYR A 223 -5.70 -4.47 -17.40
N GLN A 224 -5.47 -4.90 -18.64
CA GLN A 224 -6.32 -5.87 -19.32
C GLN A 224 -6.32 -7.24 -18.64
N ALA A 225 -5.17 -7.74 -18.22
CA ALA A 225 -5.07 -9.00 -17.51
C ALA A 225 -5.88 -8.98 -16.20
N LEU A 226 -5.76 -7.90 -15.42
CA LEU A 226 -6.48 -7.75 -14.15
C LEU A 226 -7.99 -7.59 -14.35
N THR A 227 -8.41 -6.77 -15.30
CA THR A 227 -9.84 -6.49 -15.54
C THR A 227 -10.61 -7.66 -16.16
N ARG A 228 -9.94 -8.66 -16.75
CA ARG A 228 -10.57 -9.93 -17.18
C ARG A 228 -11.01 -10.79 -16.01
N ILE A 229 -10.47 -10.57 -14.81
CA ILE A 229 -10.85 -11.34 -13.62
C ILE A 229 -12.22 -10.83 -13.14
N LYS A 230 -13.21 -11.73 -13.11
CA LYS A 230 -14.56 -11.38 -12.65
C LYS A 230 -14.55 -10.83 -11.22
N GLY A 231 -15.03 -9.60 -11.05
CA GLY A 231 -15.05 -8.86 -9.78
C GLY A 231 -13.92 -7.83 -9.65
N ILE A 232 -13.01 -7.77 -10.61
CA ILE A 232 -11.97 -6.77 -10.70
C ILE A 232 -12.34 -5.76 -11.80
N GLY A 233 -12.75 -4.56 -11.38
CA GLY A 233 -13.06 -3.46 -12.28
C GLY A 233 -11.86 -2.51 -12.46
N PRO A 234 -12.03 -1.47 -13.30
CA PRO A 234 -10.99 -0.46 -13.61
C PRO A 234 -10.30 0.10 -12.37
N TRP A 235 -11.06 0.62 -11.43
CA TRP A 235 -10.52 1.19 -10.18
C TRP A 235 -9.69 0.18 -9.37
N THR A 236 -10.14 -1.08 -9.28
CA THR A 236 -9.41 -2.12 -8.55
C THR A 236 -8.09 -2.44 -9.25
N ALA A 237 -8.11 -2.59 -10.58
CA ALA A 237 -6.92 -2.84 -11.36
C ALA A 237 -5.89 -1.70 -11.21
N GLU A 238 -6.31 -0.45 -11.37
CA GLU A 238 -5.48 0.74 -11.23
C GLU A 238 -4.87 0.86 -9.82
N CYS A 239 -5.65 0.58 -8.76
CA CYS A 239 -5.14 0.56 -7.39
C CYS A 239 -4.08 -0.53 -7.17
N VAL A 240 -4.30 -1.74 -7.69
CA VAL A 240 -3.33 -2.84 -7.59
C VAL A 240 -2.05 -2.52 -8.36
N MET A 241 -2.18 -1.99 -9.57
CA MET A 241 -1.04 -1.55 -10.38
C MET A 241 -0.20 -0.49 -9.64
N MET A 242 -0.85 0.53 -9.09
CA MET A 242 -0.17 1.62 -8.40
C MET A 242 0.39 1.19 -7.04
N ARG A 243 -0.45 0.59 -6.18
CA ARG A 243 -0.11 0.32 -4.78
C ARG A 243 0.55 -1.04 -4.55
N GLY A 244 0.25 -2.01 -5.39
CA GLY A 244 0.78 -3.36 -5.31
C GLY A 244 1.99 -3.59 -6.21
N LEU A 245 1.90 -3.21 -7.48
CA LEU A 245 2.96 -3.45 -8.46
C LEU A 245 3.95 -2.29 -8.57
N GLY A 246 3.58 -1.07 -8.13
CA GLY A 246 4.48 0.08 -8.11
C GLY A 246 4.56 0.83 -9.44
N PHE A 247 3.52 0.78 -10.26
CA PHE A 247 3.47 1.57 -11.49
C PHE A 247 3.35 3.07 -11.18
N ASP A 248 4.31 3.84 -11.63
CA ASP A 248 4.41 5.28 -11.33
C ASP A 248 3.35 6.12 -12.05
N ASP A 249 2.97 5.74 -13.28
CA ASP A 249 2.09 6.52 -14.15
C ASP A 249 0.71 5.89 -14.34
N VAL A 250 0.10 5.41 -13.26
CA VAL A 250 -1.27 4.90 -13.22
C VAL A 250 -2.08 5.74 -12.25
N ILE A 251 -3.34 6.05 -12.60
CA ILE A 251 -4.23 6.81 -11.72
C ILE A 251 -5.58 6.11 -11.54
N PRO A 252 -5.97 5.77 -10.31
CA PRO A 252 -7.30 5.24 -10.01
C PRO A 252 -8.35 6.36 -10.03
N ALA A 253 -8.64 6.89 -11.21
CA ALA A 253 -9.48 8.08 -11.37
C ALA A 253 -10.95 7.83 -10.97
N GLY A 254 -11.37 6.57 -10.86
CA GLY A 254 -12.65 6.18 -10.28
C GLY A 254 -12.70 6.29 -8.74
N ASP A 255 -11.59 6.66 -8.07
CA ASP A 255 -11.55 6.80 -6.62
C ASP A 255 -12.30 8.04 -6.14
N VAL A 256 -13.34 7.80 -5.32
CA VAL A 256 -14.21 8.88 -4.83
C VAL A 256 -13.46 9.85 -3.93
N GLY A 257 -12.52 9.38 -3.12
CA GLY A 257 -11.69 10.22 -2.27
C GLY A 257 -10.80 11.15 -3.09
N LEU A 258 -10.13 10.60 -4.13
CA LEU A 258 -9.36 11.41 -5.08
C LEU A 258 -10.24 12.43 -5.81
N GLN A 259 -11.41 12.03 -6.31
CA GLN A 259 -12.34 12.93 -6.98
C GLN A 259 -12.76 14.10 -6.07
N HIS A 260 -13.00 13.83 -4.78
CA HIS A 260 -13.37 14.86 -3.81
C HIS A 260 -12.23 15.85 -3.53
N ILE A 261 -11.05 15.33 -3.19
CA ILE A 261 -9.94 16.19 -2.79
C ILE A 261 -9.42 17.01 -3.97
N VAL A 262 -9.28 16.40 -5.14
CA VAL A 262 -8.84 17.10 -6.35
C VAL A 262 -9.89 18.14 -6.78
N GLY A 263 -11.19 17.80 -6.79
CA GLY A 263 -12.25 18.74 -7.13
C GLY A 263 -12.24 19.98 -6.23
N ARG A 264 -11.97 19.80 -4.93
CA ARG A 264 -11.87 20.90 -3.96
C ARG A 264 -10.64 21.79 -4.21
N PHE A 265 -9.45 21.21 -4.35
CA PHE A 265 -8.21 21.96 -4.54
C PHE A 265 -8.15 22.68 -5.90
N TYR A 266 -8.76 22.11 -6.94
CA TYR A 266 -8.85 22.72 -8.26
C TYR A 266 -10.07 23.67 -8.42
N GLY A 267 -10.81 23.95 -7.33
CA GLY A 267 -11.85 24.96 -7.33
C GLY A 267 -13.11 24.60 -8.11
N LEU A 268 -13.41 23.30 -8.30
CA LEU A 268 -14.59 22.88 -9.06
C LEU A 268 -15.90 23.07 -8.30
N GLY A 269 -15.87 23.38 -7.00
CA GLY A 269 -17.07 23.52 -6.14
C GLY A 269 -17.82 22.20 -5.90
N ARG A 270 -17.35 21.09 -6.46
CA ARG A 270 -17.90 19.74 -6.33
C ARG A 270 -16.79 18.72 -6.49
N LYS A 271 -17.10 17.44 -6.27
CA LYS A 271 -16.16 16.37 -6.64
C LYS A 271 -15.92 16.38 -8.17
N ALA A 272 -14.68 16.12 -8.58
CA ALA A 272 -14.35 15.90 -9.98
C ALA A 272 -15.05 14.64 -10.50
N THR A 273 -15.45 14.63 -11.73
CA THR A 273 -15.80 13.39 -12.43
C THR A 273 -14.53 12.59 -12.74
N GLU A 274 -14.67 11.31 -13.05
CA GLU A 274 -13.54 10.48 -13.46
C GLU A 274 -12.81 11.08 -14.67
N SER A 275 -13.55 11.56 -15.66
CA SER A 275 -13.00 12.18 -16.87
C SER A 275 -12.22 13.45 -16.54
N GLU A 276 -12.77 14.35 -15.70
CA GLU A 276 -12.10 15.57 -15.27
C GLU A 276 -10.82 15.26 -14.48
N LEU A 277 -10.88 14.26 -13.59
CA LEU A 277 -9.68 13.84 -12.84
C LEU A 277 -8.59 13.30 -13.77
N ARG A 278 -8.95 12.46 -14.76
CA ARG A 278 -8.00 11.99 -15.78
C ARG A 278 -7.38 13.15 -16.56
N GLN A 279 -8.19 14.15 -16.94
CA GLN A 279 -7.74 15.34 -17.65
C GLN A 279 -6.78 16.20 -16.79
N ILE A 280 -7.11 16.42 -15.51
CA ILE A 280 -6.23 17.13 -14.58
C ILE A 280 -4.91 16.37 -14.42
N ALA A 281 -4.98 15.05 -14.28
CA ALA A 281 -3.83 14.18 -14.05
C ALA A 281 -2.84 14.12 -15.23
N GLU A 282 -3.21 14.55 -16.44
CA GLU A 282 -2.26 14.64 -17.54
C GLU A 282 -1.07 15.58 -17.24
N LYS A 283 -1.28 16.57 -16.39
CA LYS A 283 -0.20 17.48 -15.92
C LYS A 283 0.83 16.76 -15.05
N TRP A 284 0.44 15.62 -14.44
CA TRP A 284 1.28 14.87 -13.51
C TRP A 284 2.11 13.77 -14.17
N ARG A 285 1.94 13.54 -15.48
CA ARG A 285 2.75 12.56 -16.22
C ARG A 285 4.26 12.86 -16.12
N PRO A 286 5.07 11.83 -15.99
CA PRO A 286 4.79 10.38 -15.91
C PRO A 286 4.61 9.86 -14.47
N TRP A 287 4.14 10.69 -13.53
CA TRP A 287 4.09 10.43 -12.09
C TRP A 287 2.67 10.46 -11.53
N ARG A 288 1.66 10.06 -12.32
CA ARG A 288 0.25 10.14 -11.90
C ARG A 288 -0.05 9.30 -10.64
N GLY A 289 0.60 8.14 -10.48
CA GLY A 289 0.48 7.30 -9.29
C GLY A 289 1.08 7.95 -8.05
N TRP A 290 2.23 8.60 -8.20
CA TRP A 290 2.84 9.37 -7.12
C TRP A 290 1.97 10.56 -6.70
N ALA A 291 1.41 11.24 -7.68
CA ALA A 291 0.49 12.35 -7.40
C ALA A 291 -0.77 11.85 -6.66
N ALA A 292 -1.36 10.74 -7.10
CA ALA A 292 -2.49 10.11 -6.42
C ALA A 292 -2.15 9.72 -4.97
N PHE A 293 -0.94 9.20 -4.73
CA PHE A 293 -0.46 8.90 -3.38
C PHE A 293 -0.42 10.15 -2.48
N LEU A 294 0.12 11.28 -2.96
CA LEU A 294 0.15 12.51 -2.18
C LEU A 294 -1.25 13.09 -1.92
N TRP A 295 -2.18 12.98 -2.88
CA TRP A 295 -3.57 13.35 -2.66
C TRP A 295 -4.24 12.48 -1.60
N TRP A 296 -4.00 11.19 -1.59
CA TRP A 296 -4.49 10.31 -0.51
C TRP A 296 -3.82 10.62 0.82
N PHE A 297 -2.54 10.95 0.84
CA PHE A 297 -1.87 11.37 2.06
C PHE A 297 -2.52 12.63 2.65
N GLN A 298 -2.76 13.65 1.81
CA GLN A 298 -3.47 14.87 2.23
C GLN A 298 -4.85 14.55 2.81
N LEU A 299 -5.63 13.72 2.11
CA LEU A 299 -6.96 13.32 2.54
C LEU A 299 -6.95 12.61 3.91
N GLN A 300 -6.00 11.70 4.11
CA GLN A 300 -5.85 10.97 5.37
C GLN A 300 -5.40 11.88 6.51
N THR A 301 -4.47 12.79 6.24
CA THR A 301 -3.99 13.77 7.23
C THR A 301 -5.12 14.66 7.70
N GLU A 302 -5.96 15.15 6.79
CA GLU A 302 -7.13 15.99 7.15
C GLU A 302 -8.14 15.21 7.98
N ALA A 303 -8.45 13.96 7.60
CA ALA A 303 -9.37 13.10 8.35
C ALA A 303 -8.85 12.82 9.77
N TYR A 304 -7.55 12.57 9.91
CA TYR A 304 -6.91 12.35 11.21
C TYR A 304 -6.95 13.59 12.10
N VAL A 305 -6.65 14.76 11.56
CA VAL A 305 -6.74 16.04 12.30
C VAL A 305 -8.17 16.31 12.76
N GLN A 306 -9.16 16.05 11.92
CA GLN A 306 -10.58 16.20 12.29
C GLN A 306 -10.99 15.24 13.41
N GLN A 307 -10.53 13.97 13.35
CA GLN A 307 -10.80 12.97 14.39
C GLN A 307 -10.21 13.38 15.76
N ILE A 308 -8.98 13.89 15.78
CA ILE A 308 -8.38 14.42 17.02
C ILE A 308 -9.19 15.60 17.55
N ALA A 309 -9.59 16.51 16.69
CA ALA A 309 -10.34 17.72 17.07
C ALA A 309 -11.75 17.39 17.61
N SER A 310 -12.38 16.31 17.12
CA SER A 310 -13.70 15.85 17.60
C SER A 310 -13.63 15.00 18.89
N GLY A 311 -12.42 14.63 19.35
CA GLY A 311 -12.24 13.80 20.55
C GLY A 311 -12.64 12.31 20.35
N GLU A 312 -12.89 11.87 19.13
CA GLU A 312 -13.13 10.47 18.82
C GLU A 312 -11.83 9.65 18.98
N LYS A 313 -11.74 8.84 20.04
CA LYS A 313 -10.66 7.85 20.22
C LYS A 313 -10.94 6.63 19.33
N GLU A 314 -9.89 6.06 18.71
CA GLU A 314 -9.94 4.77 18.00
C GLU A 314 -10.46 3.62 18.85
#